data_fd449e5cb07de79d4fca117ac5d6ecd7
#
_entry.id   fd449e5cb07de79d4fca117ac5d6ecd7
#
_cell.length_a   1.000
_cell.length_b   1.000
_cell.length_c   1.000
_cell.angle_alpha   90.00
_cell.angle_beta   90.00
_cell.angle_gamma   90.00
#
_symmetry.space_group_name_H-M   'P 1'
#
loop_
_entity.id
_entity.type
_entity.pdbx_description
1 polymer ?
#
loop_
_entity_poly.entity_id
_entity_poly.type
_entity_poly.pdbx_seq_one_letter_code
_entity_poly.pdbx_strand_id
1 'polypeptide(L)'
;MENSELEILLVEDNMNDAELTIRALRKNNIANHIIHLKDGAIAIDFLFGNGEYEGRNINKKPKVILLDLKMPKVGGIEVLEKIKSNELTKRIPVVMLTSSKEHPDVEKAYLLGANSYIVKPVDFESFRKTVNDLGIYWMMLNQPAT
;
A
#
# COMPACT_ATOMS: atom_id res chain seq x y z
N MET A 1 -23.85 7.16 -0.74
CA MET A 1 -23.28 7.02 -0.28
C MET A 1 -22.06 6.99 -0.41
N GLU A 2 -21.45 7.08 -0.10
CA GLU A 2 -20.43 7.12 -0.17
C GLU A 2 -19.57 6.34 -0.27
N ASN A 3 -19.10 5.97 -0.88
CA ASN A 3 -18.18 5.19 -1.14
C ASN A 3 -16.91 5.78 -1.15
N SER A 4 -16.57 6.54 -0.26
CA SER A 4 -15.33 7.20 -0.16
C SER A 4 -14.32 6.40 0.60
N GLU A 5 -14.52 5.08 0.71
CA GLU A 5 -13.54 4.27 1.40
C GLU A 5 -12.29 4.17 0.58
N LEU A 6 -11.16 4.41 1.23
CA LEU A 6 -9.85 4.24 0.60
C LEU A 6 -9.53 2.77 0.59
N GLU A 7 -9.24 2.21 -0.57
CA GLU A 7 -8.97 0.79 -0.68
C GLU A 7 -7.49 0.47 -0.74
N ILE A 8 -6.74 1.20 -1.56
CA ILE A 8 -5.31 0.96 -1.69
C ILE A 8 -4.54 2.26 -1.52
N LEU A 9 -3.54 2.23 -0.67
CA LEU A 9 -2.58 3.32 -0.57
C LEU A 9 -1.31 2.82 -1.24
N LEU A 10 -0.88 3.49 -2.30
CA LEU A 10 0.34 3.14 -3.01
C LEU A 10 1.41 4.18 -2.71
N VAL A 11 2.51 3.75 -2.11
CA VAL A 11 3.63 4.64 -1.79
C VAL A 11 4.78 4.26 -2.71
N GLU A 12 5.01 5.07 -3.73
CA GLU A 12 5.96 4.77 -4.79
C GLU A 12 6.53 6.07 -5.35
N ASP A 13 7.84 6.24 -5.30
CA ASP A 13 8.47 7.46 -5.77
C ASP A 13 8.71 7.48 -7.28
N ASN A 14 8.72 6.32 -7.93
CA ASN A 14 8.92 6.25 -9.37
C ASN A 14 7.58 6.36 -10.07
N MET A 15 7.39 7.44 -10.82
CA MET A 15 6.09 7.72 -11.43
C MET A 15 5.71 6.68 -12.48
N ASN A 16 6.68 6.14 -13.21
CA ASN A 16 6.39 5.11 -14.20
C ASN A 16 5.93 3.82 -13.53
N ASP A 17 6.59 3.43 -12.46
CA ASP A 17 6.19 2.23 -11.71
C ASP A 17 4.82 2.42 -11.08
N ALA A 18 4.55 3.61 -10.56
CA ALA A 18 3.25 3.89 -9.97
C ALA A 18 2.13 3.81 -11.00
N GLU A 19 2.37 4.38 -12.18
CA GLU A 19 1.37 4.36 -13.23
C GLU A 19 1.07 2.94 -13.71
N LEU A 20 2.11 2.13 -13.86
CA LEU A 20 1.93 0.74 -14.27
C LEU A 20 1.13 -0.03 -13.23
N THR A 21 1.44 0.18 -11.96
CA THR A 21 0.74 -0.49 -10.87
C THR A 21 -0.74 -0.09 -10.86
N ILE A 22 -1.02 1.21 -10.93
CA ILE A 22 -2.39 1.69 -10.89
C ILE A 22 -3.19 1.15 -12.08
N ARG A 23 -2.57 1.16 -13.26
CA ARG A 23 -3.23 0.69 -14.46
C ARG A 23 -3.57 -0.79 -14.35
N ALA A 24 -2.63 -1.60 -13.83
CA ALA A 24 -2.86 -3.02 -13.68
C ALA A 24 -4.02 -3.31 -12.73
N LEU A 25 -4.11 -2.55 -11.65
CA LEU A 25 -5.17 -2.77 -10.67
C LEU A 25 -6.53 -2.29 -11.18
N ARG A 26 -6.58 -1.14 -11.84
CA ARG A 26 -7.84 -0.60 -12.32
C ARG A 26 -8.41 -1.37 -13.49
N LYS A 27 -7.54 -1.94 -14.31
CA LYS A 27 -7.96 -2.68 -15.48
C LYS A 27 -8.88 -3.84 -15.12
N ASN A 28 -8.70 -4.40 -13.92
CA ASN A 28 -9.44 -5.57 -13.49
C ASN A 28 -10.46 -5.26 -12.39
N ASN A 29 -10.81 -4.01 -12.25
CA ASN A 29 -11.82 -3.57 -11.29
C ASN A 29 -11.56 -4.06 -9.86
N ILE A 30 -10.29 -4.05 -9.48
CA ILE A 30 -9.95 -4.53 -8.16
C ILE A 30 -10.21 -3.49 -7.10
N ALA A 31 -10.00 -2.23 -7.39
CA ALA A 31 -10.15 -1.18 -6.40
C ALA A 31 -10.70 0.08 -7.05
N ASN A 32 -11.65 0.72 -6.40
CA ASN A 32 -12.19 1.97 -6.89
C ASN A 32 -11.34 3.15 -6.47
N HIS A 33 -10.78 3.08 -5.26
CA HIS A 33 -10.04 4.21 -4.74
C HIS A 33 -8.60 3.81 -4.47
N ILE A 34 -7.70 4.32 -5.30
CA ILE A 34 -6.26 4.15 -5.11
C ILE A 34 -5.70 5.54 -4.89
N ILE A 35 -5.01 5.74 -3.77
CA ILE A 35 -4.31 6.99 -3.54
C ILE A 35 -2.83 6.71 -3.70
N HIS A 36 -2.17 7.50 -4.54
CA HIS A 36 -0.74 7.38 -4.79
C HIS A 36 -0.01 8.52 -4.08
N LEU A 37 0.91 8.18 -3.21
CA LEU A 37 1.77 9.14 -2.53
C LEU A 37 3.20 8.85 -2.94
N LYS A 38 3.95 9.89 -3.24
CA LYS A 38 5.23 9.71 -3.93
C LYS A 38 6.44 9.59 -3.02
N ASP A 39 6.27 9.69 -1.71
CA ASP A 39 7.40 9.44 -0.83
C ASP A 39 6.92 9.03 0.56
N GLY A 40 7.88 8.53 1.35
CA GLY A 40 7.56 7.98 2.65
C GLY A 40 7.12 9.01 3.67
N ALA A 41 7.69 10.21 3.61
CA ALA A 41 7.32 11.25 4.57
C ALA A 41 5.87 11.67 4.35
N ILE A 42 5.46 11.79 3.09
CA ILE A 42 4.09 12.14 2.75
C ILE A 42 3.14 11.01 3.21
N ALA A 43 3.57 9.77 3.05
CA ALA A 43 2.74 8.64 3.47
C ALA A 43 2.51 8.66 4.97
N ILE A 44 3.53 8.95 5.74
CA ILE A 44 3.39 9.06 7.19
C ILE A 44 2.45 10.19 7.56
N ASP A 45 2.60 11.35 6.91
CA ASP A 45 1.70 12.48 7.16
C ASP A 45 0.26 12.12 6.84
N PHE A 46 0.06 11.39 5.74
CA PHE A 46 -1.29 10.99 5.33
C PHE A 46 -1.92 10.06 6.37
N LEU A 47 -1.18 9.06 6.80
CA LEU A 47 -1.72 8.05 7.69
C LEU A 47 -2.01 8.59 9.09
N PHE A 48 -1.22 9.55 9.54
CA PHE A 48 -1.36 10.07 10.89
C PHE A 48 -1.99 11.46 10.96
N GLY A 49 -2.41 12.01 9.82
CA GLY A 49 -3.12 13.29 9.82
C GLY A 49 -2.24 14.47 10.16
N ASN A 50 -1.01 14.47 9.68
CA ASN A 50 -0.06 15.54 9.93
C ASN A 50 0.19 16.36 8.68
N GLY A 51 0.86 17.49 8.82
CA GLY A 51 1.27 18.32 7.68
C GLY A 51 0.09 18.72 6.83
N GLU A 52 0.19 18.45 5.54
CA GLU A 52 -0.87 18.81 4.60
C GLU A 52 -2.15 18.01 4.85
N TYR A 53 -2.08 16.96 5.62
CA TYR A 53 -3.24 16.10 5.87
C TYR A 53 -3.84 16.33 7.24
N GLU A 54 -3.49 17.44 7.87
CA GLU A 54 -4.09 17.80 9.14
C GLU A 54 -5.60 17.95 8.94
N GLY A 55 -6.38 17.35 9.81
CA GLY A 55 -7.83 17.36 9.66
C GLY A 55 -8.39 16.18 8.90
N ARG A 56 -7.53 15.38 8.26
CA ARG A 56 -8.01 14.18 7.60
C ARG A 56 -8.55 13.18 8.62
N ASN A 57 -9.61 12.47 8.26
CA ASN A 57 -10.17 11.46 9.14
C ASN A 57 -9.24 10.24 9.15
N ILE A 58 -8.39 10.13 10.16
CA ILE A 58 -7.40 9.06 10.23
C ILE A 58 -8.01 7.70 10.54
N ASN A 59 -9.29 7.65 10.85
CA ASN A 59 -9.96 6.37 11.02
C ASN A 59 -10.37 5.75 9.69
N LYS A 60 -10.30 6.51 8.60
CA LYS A 60 -10.53 5.96 7.28
C LYS A 60 -9.21 5.37 6.79
N LYS A 61 -8.99 4.11 7.09
CA LYS A 61 -7.72 3.45 6.80
C LYS A 61 -7.80 2.70 5.49
N PRO A 62 -6.69 2.60 4.76
CA PRO A 62 -6.69 1.77 3.57
C PRO A 62 -6.85 0.30 3.94
N LYS A 63 -7.37 -0.47 3.00
CA LYS A 63 -7.50 -1.91 3.19
C LYS A 63 -6.16 -2.60 3.00
N VAL A 64 -5.28 -2.02 2.21
CA VAL A 64 -3.91 -2.53 2.03
C VAL A 64 -3.01 -1.37 1.63
N ILE A 65 -1.76 -1.44 2.06
CA ILE A 65 -0.74 -0.47 1.67
C ILE A 65 0.27 -1.20 0.81
N LEU A 66 0.51 -0.67 -0.41
CA LEU A 66 1.59 -1.14 -1.26
C LEU A 66 2.73 -0.15 -1.08
N LEU A 67 3.85 -0.61 -0.57
CA LEU A 67 4.92 0.25 -0.11
C LEU A 67 6.24 -0.11 -0.79
N ASP A 68 6.76 0.82 -1.58
CA ASP A 68 8.04 0.61 -2.25
C ASP A 68 9.15 0.47 -1.20
N LEU A 69 9.94 -0.56 -1.35
CA LEU A 69 11.02 -0.85 -0.41
C LEU A 69 12.11 0.20 -0.47
N LYS A 70 12.46 0.69 -1.66
CA LYS A 70 13.52 1.66 -1.81
C LYS A 70 13.02 3.00 -2.27
N MET A 71 13.12 3.99 -1.40
CA MET A 71 12.77 5.36 -1.72
C MET A 71 13.81 6.27 -1.10
N PRO A 72 14.07 7.44 -1.68
CA PRO A 72 15.03 8.37 -1.11
C PRO A 72 14.50 8.96 0.19
N LYS A 73 15.38 9.42 1.02
CA LYS A 73 15.10 10.06 2.32
C LYS A 73 14.43 9.07 3.27
N VAL A 74 13.12 9.04 3.35
CA VAL A 74 12.43 8.11 4.22
C VAL A 74 12.12 6.86 3.42
N GLY A 75 12.85 5.79 3.66
CA GLY A 75 12.72 4.56 2.89
C GLY A 75 11.55 3.72 3.34
N GLY A 76 11.27 2.66 2.57
CA GLY A 76 10.15 1.79 2.86
C GLY A 76 10.25 1.10 4.20
N ILE A 77 11.45 0.73 4.61
CA ILE A 77 11.65 0.08 5.92
C ILE A 77 11.25 1.02 7.04
N GLU A 78 11.62 2.30 6.94
CA GLU A 78 11.26 3.27 7.99
C GLU A 78 9.76 3.49 8.05
N VAL A 79 9.10 3.57 6.90
CA VAL A 79 7.65 3.74 6.86
C VAL A 79 6.97 2.52 7.45
N LEU A 80 7.44 1.34 7.09
CA LEU A 80 6.90 0.08 7.61
C LEU A 80 7.01 0.03 9.12
N GLU A 81 8.16 0.39 9.65
CA GLU A 81 8.39 0.36 11.08
C GLU A 81 7.42 1.30 11.80
N LYS A 82 7.21 2.49 11.24
CA LYS A 82 6.27 3.45 11.80
C LYS A 82 4.85 2.90 11.79
N ILE A 83 4.44 2.29 10.68
CA ILE A 83 3.10 1.73 10.55
C ILE A 83 2.89 0.61 11.56
N LYS A 84 3.85 -0.30 11.67
CA LYS A 84 3.66 -1.51 12.48
C LYS A 84 3.88 -1.28 13.97
N SER A 85 4.47 -0.16 14.34
CA SER A 85 4.70 0.14 15.75
C SER A 85 3.60 1.03 16.35
N ASN A 86 2.60 1.42 15.58
CA ASN A 86 1.56 2.33 16.06
C ASN A 86 0.22 1.60 16.13
N GLU A 87 -0.48 1.76 17.25
CA GLU A 87 -1.76 1.09 17.44
C GLU A 87 -2.80 1.46 16.38
N LEU A 88 -2.71 2.67 15.84
CA LEU A 88 -3.67 3.13 14.86
C LEU A 88 -3.54 2.39 13.53
N THR A 89 -2.32 2.02 13.15
CA THR A 89 -2.04 1.52 11.82
C THR A 89 -1.49 0.09 11.77
N LYS A 90 -1.12 -0.48 12.89
CA LYS A 90 -0.38 -1.75 12.86
C LYS A 90 -1.13 -2.91 12.25
N ARG A 91 -2.45 -2.85 12.20
CA ARG A 91 -3.23 -3.95 11.64
C ARG A 91 -3.49 -3.81 10.15
N ILE A 92 -3.09 -2.71 9.55
CA ILE A 92 -3.26 -2.53 8.11
C ILE A 92 -2.27 -3.44 7.39
N PRO A 93 -2.73 -4.29 6.47
CA PRO A 93 -1.80 -5.15 5.73
C PRO A 93 -0.85 -4.30 4.87
N VAL A 94 0.43 -4.61 4.94
CA VAL A 94 1.45 -3.90 4.16
C VAL A 94 2.13 -4.91 3.25
N VAL A 95 2.11 -4.62 1.94
CA VAL A 95 2.78 -5.43 0.94
C VAL A 95 3.94 -4.60 0.41
N MET A 96 5.15 -5.11 0.58
CA MET A 96 6.34 -4.39 0.11
C MET A 96 6.51 -4.59 -1.39
N LEU A 97 6.90 -3.54 -2.09
CA LEU A 97 7.21 -3.63 -3.51
C LEU A 97 8.73 -3.58 -3.64
N THR A 98 9.29 -4.54 -4.37
CA THR A 98 10.74 -4.66 -4.46
C THR A 98 11.16 -4.99 -5.89
N SER A 99 12.37 -4.60 -6.27
CA SER A 99 12.89 -4.90 -7.60
C SER A 99 13.37 -6.35 -7.71
N SER A 100 13.53 -7.05 -6.60
CA SER A 100 14.00 -8.43 -6.63
C SER A 100 13.56 -9.15 -5.36
N LYS A 101 13.12 -10.41 -5.51
CA LYS A 101 12.74 -11.20 -4.34
C LYS A 101 13.97 -11.50 -3.46
N GLU A 102 15.16 -11.29 -3.98
CA GLU A 102 16.38 -11.54 -3.24
C GLU A 102 16.96 -10.26 -2.64
N HIS A 103 16.19 -9.17 -2.68
CA HIS A 103 16.64 -7.93 -2.09
C HIS A 103 16.91 -8.16 -0.59
N PRO A 104 18.07 -7.72 -0.08
CA PRO A 104 18.43 -8.04 1.31
C PRO A 104 17.46 -7.49 2.34
N ASP A 105 16.70 -6.45 2.01
CA ASP A 105 15.76 -5.86 2.96
C ASP A 105 14.42 -6.57 3.01
N VAL A 106 14.17 -7.56 2.16
CA VAL A 106 12.90 -8.29 2.18
C VAL A 106 12.75 -9.04 3.50
N GLU A 107 13.79 -9.72 3.94
CA GLU A 107 13.75 -10.45 5.19
C GLU A 107 13.56 -9.49 6.37
N LYS A 108 14.26 -8.37 6.34
CA LYS A 108 14.12 -7.37 7.38
C LYS A 108 12.69 -6.84 7.44
N ALA A 109 12.08 -6.63 6.27
CA ALA A 109 10.71 -6.16 6.21
C ALA A 109 9.77 -7.16 6.87
N TYR A 110 9.93 -8.45 6.60
CA TYR A 110 9.09 -9.45 7.24
C TYR A 110 9.28 -9.45 8.77
N LEU A 111 10.50 -9.28 9.23
CA LEU A 111 10.74 -9.24 10.67
C LEU A 111 10.08 -8.03 11.32
N LEU A 112 9.90 -6.96 10.57
CA LEU A 112 9.25 -5.76 11.08
C LEU A 112 7.73 -5.79 10.89
N GLY A 113 7.20 -6.85 10.31
CA GLY A 113 5.77 -7.01 10.24
C GLY A 113 5.13 -6.87 8.87
N ALA A 114 5.93 -6.80 7.80
CA ALA A 114 5.35 -6.78 6.46
C ALA A 114 4.56 -8.06 6.24
N ASN A 115 3.42 -7.93 5.60
CA ASN A 115 2.52 -9.07 5.41
C ASN A 115 2.88 -9.87 4.17
N SER A 116 3.46 -9.25 3.17
CA SER A 116 3.88 -9.93 1.96
C SER A 116 4.78 -9.01 1.15
N TYR A 117 5.22 -9.47 -0.03
CA TYR A 117 5.93 -8.61 -0.96
C TYR A 117 5.55 -9.00 -2.38
N ILE A 118 5.73 -8.06 -3.30
CA ILE A 118 5.52 -8.30 -4.73
C ILE A 118 6.74 -7.74 -5.46
N VAL A 119 7.30 -8.53 -6.37
CA VAL A 119 8.42 -8.08 -7.18
C VAL A 119 7.85 -7.23 -8.33
N LYS A 120 8.41 -6.06 -8.52
CA LYS A 120 7.95 -5.15 -9.58
C LYS A 120 8.32 -5.70 -10.94
N PRO A 121 7.50 -5.47 -11.95
CA PRO A 121 6.28 -4.66 -11.97
C PRO A 121 5.10 -5.39 -11.35
N VAL A 122 4.20 -4.63 -10.72
CA VAL A 122 3.01 -5.20 -10.13
C VAL A 122 2.01 -5.50 -11.23
N ASP A 123 1.65 -6.77 -11.39
CA ASP A 123 0.61 -7.14 -12.34
C ASP A 123 -0.61 -7.65 -11.56
N PHE A 124 -1.71 -7.81 -12.29
CA PHE A 124 -2.96 -8.20 -11.65
C PHE A 124 -2.85 -9.55 -10.94
N GLU A 125 -2.22 -10.54 -11.58
CA GLU A 125 -2.17 -11.88 -10.98
C GLU A 125 -1.34 -11.91 -9.71
N SER A 126 -0.21 -11.19 -9.70
CA SER A 126 0.60 -11.12 -8.49
C SER A 126 -0.16 -10.44 -7.37
N PHE A 127 -0.87 -9.37 -7.68
CA PHE A 127 -1.65 -8.65 -6.67
C PHE A 127 -2.80 -9.54 -6.17
N ARG A 128 -3.53 -10.16 -7.08
CA ARG A 128 -4.66 -11.02 -6.72
C ARG A 128 -4.21 -12.15 -5.79
N LYS A 129 -3.12 -12.81 -6.16
CA LYS A 129 -2.60 -13.90 -5.35
C LYS A 129 -2.22 -13.41 -3.95
N THR A 130 -1.54 -12.27 -3.90
CA THR A 130 -1.07 -11.74 -2.63
C THR A 130 -2.23 -11.37 -1.71
N VAL A 131 -3.22 -10.63 -2.21
CA VAL A 131 -4.33 -10.24 -1.34
C VAL A 131 -5.22 -11.43 -1.01
N ASN A 132 -5.29 -12.43 -1.90
CA ASN A 132 -6.02 -13.66 -1.60
C ASN A 132 -5.33 -14.41 -0.47
N ASP A 133 -4.01 -14.51 -0.50
CA ASP A 133 -3.25 -15.17 0.55
C ASP A 133 -3.41 -14.43 1.88
N LEU A 134 -3.61 -13.13 1.84
CA LEU A 134 -3.84 -12.35 3.04
C LEU A 134 -5.29 -12.40 3.51
N GLY A 135 -6.16 -13.06 2.75
CA GLY A 135 -7.56 -13.20 3.13
C GLY A 135 -8.41 -11.96 2.92
N ILE A 136 -7.95 -11.02 2.11
CA ILE A 136 -8.66 -9.76 1.91
C ILE A 136 -9.10 -9.53 0.48
N TYR A 137 -8.90 -10.50 -0.40
CA TYR A 137 -9.20 -10.31 -1.82
C TYR A 137 -10.64 -9.88 -2.04
N TRP A 138 -11.58 -10.56 -1.38
CA TRP A 138 -12.98 -10.26 -1.61
C TRP A 138 -13.36 -8.82 -1.18
N MET A 139 -12.58 -8.25 -0.28
CA MET A 139 -12.84 -6.89 0.19
C MET A 139 -12.37 -5.86 -0.85
N MET A 140 -11.56 -6.29 -1.80
CA MET A 140 -10.98 -5.40 -2.79
C MET A 140 -11.75 -5.40 -4.10
N LEU A 141 -12.75 -6.29 -4.23
CA LEU A 141 -13.48 -6.38 -5.47
C LEU A 141 -14.39 -5.17 -5.67
N ASN A 142 -14.43 -4.69 -6.90
CA ASN A 142 -15.28 -3.57 -7.24
C ASN A 142 -16.69 -4.09 -7.47
N GLN A 143 -17.57 -3.82 -6.50
CA GLN A 143 -18.93 -4.32 -6.54
C GLN A 143 -19.82 -3.32 -7.28
N PRO A 144 -20.57 -3.77 -8.29
CA PRO A 144 -21.49 -2.86 -8.94
C PRO A 144 -22.63 -2.49 -8.01
N ALA A 145 -23.21 -1.34 -8.24
CA ALA A 145 -24.37 -0.93 -7.46
C ALA A 145 -25.54 -1.82 -7.82
N THR A 146 -26.30 -2.23 -6.85
CA THR A 146 -27.46 -3.09 -7.11
C THR A 146 -28.73 -2.43 -6.66
#